data_e9926c4ba6e211c4dc7b4da37e4e159a
#
_entry.id   e9926c4ba6e211c4dc7b4da37e4e159a
#
_cell.length_a   1.000
_cell.length_b   1.000
_cell.length_c   1.000
_cell.angle_alpha   90.00
_cell.angle_beta   90.00
_cell.angle_gamma   90.00
#
_symmetry.space_group_name_H-M   'P 1'
#
loop_
_entity.id
_entity.type
_entity.pdbx_description
1 polymer ?
#
loop_
_entity_poly.entity_id
_entity_poly.type
_entity_poly.pdbx_seq_one_letter_code
_entity_poly.pdbx_strand_id
1 'polypeptide(L)'
;MRVVRSDAELKRYIEEAVRVSPDKPILVDEFLADAIELDVDAVADGERVLIGGVMEHVESAGVHSGDSACMIPPRSLDDEVLGRVRDVTQDIARALDTVGLLNVQLAVKDGEVYVLEANPRSSRTVPFVSKATGVPIAKLAAKVMAGDDIDDLDVEEQIPEQISVKEVVLPFDRLEGSDPRLGPEMKSTGEVMGTASTFGKAYEKAQSATGKPIPTGGTAVVDLSADEFPDADTEAGQELTEGFAEFYDLIEFDSGEAFREAIRRGEVDLIVSRNRDALEVAVEEKVTYFSTHASARAALEARRHHDDDIDVVAVTDRPKRVAEWGR
;
A
#
# COMPACT_ATOMS: atom_id res chain seq x y z
N MET A 1 1.41 -18.24 3.24
CA MET A 1 0.79 -17.64 4.43
C MET A 1 -0.72 -17.78 4.30
N ARG A 2 -1.46 -18.04 5.42
CA ARG A 2 -2.93 -18.21 5.40
C ARG A 2 -3.52 -17.61 6.65
N VAL A 3 -4.59 -16.85 6.51
CA VAL A 3 -5.43 -16.45 7.64
C VAL A 3 -6.36 -17.61 7.97
N VAL A 4 -6.43 -17.98 9.25
CA VAL A 4 -7.30 -19.04 9.76
C VAL A 4 -8.25 -18.46 10.80
N ARG A 5 -9.52 -18.87 10.73
CA ARG A 5 -10.60 -18.33 11.59
C ARG A 5 -11.18 -19.37 12.56
N SER A 6 -10.63 -20.60 12.53
CA SER A 6 -11.06 -21.68 13.42
C SER A 6 -9.94 -22.67 13.70
N ASP A 7 -10.04 -23.38 14.85
CA ASP A 7 -9.11 -24.45 15.22
C ASP A 7 -9.06 -25.57 14.16
N ALA A 8 -10.17 -25.83 13.48
CA ALA A 8 -10.25 -26.85 12.43
C ALA A 8 -9.44 -26.45 11.19
N GLU A 9 -9.52 -25.19 10.80
CA GLU A 9 -8.70 -24.64 9.72
C GLU A 9 -7.24 -24.62 10.10
N LEU A 10 -6.91 -24.16 11.31
CA LEU A 10 -5.53 -24.14 11.81
C LEU A 10 -4.90 -25.53 11.72
N LYS A 11 -5.58 -26.57 12.23
CA LYS A 11 -5.10 -27.96 12.17
C LYS A 11 -4.85 -28.43 10.73
N ARG A 12 -5.79 -28.15 9.82
CA ARG A 12 -5.67 -28.52 8.41
C ARG A 12 -4.42 -27.86 7.78
N TYR A 13 -4.22 -26.56 7.98
CA TYR A 13 -3.09 -25.85 7.41
C TYR A 13 -1.75 -26.22 8.03
N ILE A 14 -1.70 -26.53 9.32
CA ILE A 14 -0.51 -27.08 9.96
C ILE A 14 -0.14 -28.44 9.31
N GLU A 15 -1.10 -29.33 9.09
CA GLU A 15 -0.85 -30.62 8.43
C GLU A 15 -0.34 -30.44 6.99
N GLU A 16 -0.89 -29.48 6.23
CA GLU A 16 -0.42 -29.13 4.90
C GLU A 16 1.02 -28.58 4.92
N ALA A 17 1.31 -27.65 5.82
CA ALA A 17 2.61 -27.00 5.95
C ALA A 17 3.71 -28.01 6.36
N VAL A 18 3.42 -28.93 7.26
CA VAL A 18 4.34 -30.00 7.68
C VAL A 18 4.69 -30.94 6.50
N ARG A 19 3.72 -31.21 5.62
CA ARG A 19 3.99 -32.03 4.41
C ARG A 19 4.94 -31.33 3.44
N VAL A 20 4.85 -30.00 3.31
CA VAL A 20 5.70 -29.21 2.43
C VAL A 20 7.09 -28.97 3.02
N SER A 21 7.17 -28.83 4.35
CA SER A 21 8.41 -28.47 5.06
C SER A 21 8.50 -29.17 6.42
N PRO A 22 8.73 -30.49 6.45
CA PRO A 22 8.60 -31.30 7.67
C PRO A 22 9.61 -30.93 8.78
N ASP A 23 10.76 -30.35 8.42
CA ASP A 23 11.85 -30.04 9.35
C ASP A 23 11.90 -28.54 9.75
N LYS A 24 10.90 -27.74 9.36
CA LYS A 24 10.87 -26.31 9.66
C LYS A 24 9.77 -25.98 10.67
N PRO A 25 10.03 -25.07 11.59
CA PRO A 25 8.97 -24.58 12.49
C PRO A 25 7.90 -23.86 11.69
N ILE A 26 6.64 -23.98 12.16
CA ILE A 26 5.50 -23.22 11.65
C ILE A 26 5.29 -22.06 12.62
N LEU A 27 5.28 -20.85 12.08
CA LEU A 27 4.94 -19.65 12.83
C LEU A 27 3.41 -19.45 12.77
N VAL A 28 2.82 -19.15 13.90
CA VAL A 28 1.40 -18.81 14.04
C VAL A 28 1.35 -17.51 14.82
N ASP A 29 0.86 -16.45 14.15
CA ASP A 29 0.74 -15.12 14.73
C ASP A 29 -0.72 -14.72 14.87
N GLU A 30 -1.00 -13.78 15.78
CA GLU A 30 -2.29 -13.11 15.84
C GLU A 30 -2.48 -12.22 14.60
N PHE A 31 -3.63 -12.37 13.93
CA PHE A 31 -3.97 -11.52 12.79
C PHE A 31 -4.68 -10.25 13.28
N LEU A 32 -4.08 -9.11 12.99
CA LEU A 32 -4.63 -7.80 13.33
C LEU A 32 -5.55 -7.32 12.18
N ALA A 33 -6.81 -7.77 12.21
CA ALA A 33 -7.79 -7.34 11.21
C ALA A 33 -7.98 -5.81 11.26
N ASP A 34 -8.11 -5.19 10.08
CA ASP A 34 -8.36 -3.75 9.91
C ASP A 34 -7.28 -2.83 10.54
N ALA A 35 -6.08 -3.36 10.81
CA ALA A 35 -4.96 -2.54 11.24
C ALA A 35 -4.43 -1.69 10.07
N ILE A 36 -4.00 -0.47 10.39
CA ILE A 36 -3.29 0.40 9.47
C ILE A 36 -1.84 -0.06 9.42
N GLU A 37 -1.36 -0.50 8.27
CA GLU A 37 0.04 -0.86 8.10
C GLU A 37 0.90 0.35 7.74
N LEU A 38 2.12 0.33 8.25
CA LEU A 38 3.12 1.37 8.01
C LEU A 38 4.47 0.75 7.64
N ASP A 39 5.16 1.41 6.73
CA ASP A 39 6.58 1.21 6.49
C ASP A 39 7.37 2.47 6.92
N VAL A 40 8.44 2.29 7.66
CA VAL A 40 9.35 3.37 8.04
C VAL A 40 10.72 3.09 7.48
N ASP A 41 11.23 4.00 6.65
CA ASP A 41 12.62 3.96 6.20
C ASP A 41 13.46 4.96 7.00
N ALA A 42 14.57 4.48 7.56
CA ALA A 42 15.47 5.24 8.41
C ALA A 42 16.93 5.02 8.05
N VAL A 43 17.79 5.94 8.49
CA VAL A 43 19.24 5.83 8.48
C VAL A 43 19.74 5.90 9.92
N ALA A 44 20.60 5.00 10.31
CA ALA A 44 21.20 4.96 11.65
C ALA A 44 22.73 4.86 11.56
N ASP A 45 23.44 5.44 12.55
CA ASP A 45 24.90 5.37 12.69
C ASP A 45 25.37 4.57 13.92
N GLY A 46 24.44 3.85 14.57
CA GLY A 46 24.62 3.11 15.81
C GLY A 46 24.16 3.86 17.05
N GLU A 47 24.18 5.19 17.06
CA GLU A 47 23.72 6.05 18.15
C GLU A 47 22.49 6.85 17.78
N ARG A 48 22.57 7.58 16.67
CA ARG A 48 21.48 8.41 16.13
C ARG A 48 20.72 7.70 15.03
N VAL A 49 19.45 8.07 14.92
CA VAL A 49 18.54 7.55 13.89
C VAL A 49 17.81 8.73 13.26
N LEU A 50 17.95 8.86 11.95
CA LEU A 50 17.22 9.81 11.11
C LEU A 50 16.05 9.08 10.45
N ILE A 51 14.82 9.49 10.72
CA ILE A 51 13.65 8.98 10.02
C ILE A 51 13.59 9.62 8.62
N GLY A 52 13.77 8.81 7.59
CA GLY A 52 13.68 9.24 6.21
C GLY A 52 12.27 9.52 5.75
N GLY A 53 11.31 8.74 6.25
CA GLY A 53 9.89 8.90 6.04
C GLY A 53 9.06 7.77 6.62
N VAL A 54 7.82 8.11 6.98
CA VAL A 54 6.77 7.17 7.41
C VAL A 54 5.76 7.05 6.28
N MET A 55 5.52 5.84 5.83
CA MET A 55 4.57 5.52 4.76
C MET A 55 3.36 4.82 5.36
N GLU A 56 2.17 5.33 5.06
CA GLU A 56 0.91 4.65 5.37
C GLU A 56 0.46 3.83 4.15
N HIS A 57 0.08 2.57 4.37
CA HIS A 57 -0.47 1.72 3.32
C HIS A 57 -1.93 2.08 3.02
N VAL A 58 -2.31 1.97 1.76
CA VAL A 58 -3.71 2.11 1.34
C VAL A 58 -4.46 0.82 1.67
N GLU A 59 -3.89 -0.33 1.33
CA GLU A 59 -4.45 -1.63 1.63
C GLU A 59 -4.31 -1.95 3.12
N SER A 60 -5.36 -2.57 3.67
CA SER A 60 -5.34 -3.05 5.06
C SER A 60 -4.43 -4.27 5.23
N ALA A 61 -4.15 -4.62 6.48
CA ALA A 61 -3.36 -5.78 6.87
C ALA A 61 -3.78 -7.08 6.12
N GLY A 62 -2.78 -7.82 5.64
CA GLY A 62 -2.96 -9.05 4.87
C GLY A 62 -2.57 -8.96 3.40
N VAL A 63 -2.32 -7.77 2.87
CA VAL A 63 -1.65 -7.55 1.57
C VAL A 63 -0.16 -7.36 1.83
N HIS A 64 0.68 -7.98 1.00
CA HIS A 64 2.13 -7.82 1.14
C HIS A 64 2.53 -6.35 0.94
N SER A 65 3.37 -5.79 1.82
CA SER A 65 3.81 -4.39 1.80
C SER A 65 4.37 -3.94 0.43
N GLY A 66 5.05 -4.85 -0.27
CA GLY A 66 5.55 -4.61 -1.62
C GLY A 66 4.46 -4.47 -2.70
N ASP A 67 3.25 -4.92 -2.43
CA ASP A 67 2.10 -4.86 -3.35
C ASP A 67 1.05 -3.82 -2.94
N SER A 68 1.21 -3.21 -1.76
CA SER A 68 0.34 -2.13 -1.31
C SER A 68 0.73 -0.79 -1.95
N ALA A 69 -0.28 0.01 -2.29
CA ALA A 69 -0.09 1.43 -2.48
C ALA A 69 0.28 2.07 -1.14
N CYS A 70 1.18 3.06 -1.14
CA CYS A 70 1.59 3.73 0.07
C CYS A 70 1.59 5.25 -0.12
N MET A 71 1.33 6.00 0.96
CA MET A 71 1.33 7.45 0.92
C MET A 71 2.28 8.06 1.94
N ILE A 72 2.85 9.20 1.59
CA ILE A 72 3.62 10.09 2.46
C ILE A 72 3.09 11.52 2.29
N PRO A 73 2.79 12.26 3.38
CA PRO A 73 2.75 11.81 4.77
C PRO A 73 1.58 10.88 5.07
N PRO A 74 1.61 10.13 6.19
CA PRO A 74 0.45 9.43 6.73
C PRO A 74 -0.71 10.40 6.97
N ARG A 75 -1.96 9.93 6.76
CA ARG A 75 -3.15 10.78 6.90
C ARG A 75 -4.18 10.26 7.91
N SER A 76 -4.11 8.99 8.28
CA SER A 76 -5.09 8.35 9.16
C SER A 76 -4.64 8.31 10.62
N LEU A 77 -3.43 8.78 10.92
CA LEU A 77 -2.81 8.72 12.24
C LEU A 77 -2.58 10.13 12.80
N ASP A 78 -2.77 10.26 14.08
CA ASP A 78 -2.46 11.49 14.81
C ASP A 78 -0.97 11.60 15.15
N ASP A 79 -0.56 12.81 15.58
CA ASP A 79 0.84 13.09 15.88
C ASP A 79 1.37 12.28 17.08
N GLU A 80 0.51 11.87 18.02
CA GLU A 80 0.90 11.05 19.17
C GLU A 80 1.29 9.64 18.72
N VAL A 81 0.49 9.03 17.86
CA VAL A 81 0.80 7.70 17.28
C VAL A 81 2.04 7.78 16.40
N LEU A 82 2.16 8.82 15.57
CA LEU A 82 3.36 9.01 14.74
C LEU A 82 4.62 9.22 15.59
N GLY A 83 4.52 9.91 16.73
CA GLY A 83 5.60 10.02 17.70
C GLY A 83 6.03 8.64 18.23
N ARG A 84 5.08 7.78 18.61
CA ARG A 84 5.37 6.41 19.06
C ARG A 84 5.99 5.54 17.95
N VAL A 85 5.51 5.65 16.73
CA VAL A 85 6.09 4.95 15.56
C VAL A 85 7.56 5.32 15.39
N ARG A 86 7.88 6.60 15.52
CA ARG A 86 9.26 7.10 15.47
C ARG A 86 10.10 6.54 16.60
N ASP A 87 9.63 6.62 17.86
CA ASP A 87 10.36 6.15 19.03
C ASP A 87 10.66 4.66 18.95
N VAL A 88 9.65 3.83 18.59
CA VAL A 88 9.80 2.39 18.37
C VAL A 88 10.84 2.09 17.29
N THR A 89 10.81 2.83 16.18
CA THR A 89 11.80 2.65 15.09
C THR A 89 13.21 2.97 15.55
N GLN A 90 13.39 4.03 16.33
CA GLN A 90 14.70 4.40 16.88
C GLN A 90 15.21 3.38 17.89
N ASP A 91 14.35 2.88 18.76
CA ASP A 91 14.71 1.86 19.75
C ASP A 91 15.12 0.54 19.07
N ILE A 92 14.41 0.13 18.01
CA ILE A 92 14.79 -1.03 17.20
C ILE A 92 16.16 -0.82 16.55
N ALA A 93 16.39 0.35 15.93
CA ALA A 93 17.67 0.66 15.28
C ALA A 93 18.84 0.56 16.24
N ARG A 94 18.69 1.11 17.45
CA ARG A 94 19.70 1.04 18.52
C ARG A 94 19.88 -0.39 19.04
N ALA A 95 18.79 -1.13 19.27
CA ALA A 95 18.85 -2.50 19.76
C ALA A 95 19.53 -3.47 18.78
N LEU A 96 19.48 -3.15 17.48
CA LEU A 96 20.13 -3.93 16.41
C LEU A 96 21.53 -3.41 16.07
N ASP A 97 22.06 -2.40 16.78
CA ASP A 97 23.33 -1.73 16.45
C ASP A 97 23.42 -1.38 14.95
N THR A 98 22.32 -0.86 14.39
CA THR A 98 22.21 -0.61 12.95
C THR A 98 23.13 0.53 12.52
N VAL A 99 23.95 0.27 11.49
CA VAL A 99 24.73 1.28 10.77
C VAL A 99 24.36 1.24 9.29
N GLY A 100 23.70 2.28 8.79
CA GLY A 100 23.16 2.36 7.44
C GLY A 100 21.64 2.39 7.40
N LEU A 101 21.04 1.73 6.41
CA LEU A 101 19.60 1.72 6.20
C LEU A 101 18.88 0.70 7.08
N LEU A 102 17.73 1.10 7.59
CA LEU A 102 16.78 0.27 8.29
C LEU A 102 15.38 0.52 7.73
N ASN A 103 14.65 -0.56 7.44
CA ASN A 103 13.22 -0.52 7.17
C ASN A 103 12.48 -1.25 8.29
N VAL A 104 11.48 -0.62 8.88
CA VAL A 104 10.63 -1.22 9.92
C VAL A 104 9.20 -1.24 9.42
N GLN A 105 8.58 -2.42 9.46
CA GLN A 105 7.16 -2.59 9.17
C GLN A 105 6.39 -2.66 10.48
N LEU A 106 5.34 -1.85 10.56
CA LEU A 106 4.54 -1.65 11.74
C LEU A 106 3.04 -1.78 11.38
N ALA A 107 2.24 -2.09 12.38
CA ALA A 107 0.79 -1.97 12.28
C ALA A 107 0.26 -1.13 13.45
N VAL A 108 -0.77 -0.36 13.19
CA VAL A 108 -1.47 0.42 14.22
C VAL A 108 -2.91 -0.06 14.30
N LYS A 109 -3.32 -0.43 15.50
CA LYS A 109 -4.71 -0.82 15.80
C LYS A 109 -5.13 -0.25 17.14
N ASP A 110 -6.28 0.40 17.18
CA ASP A 110 -6.84 1.00 18.40
C ASP A 110 -5.84 1.96 19.10
N GLY A 111 -5.00 2.65 18.31
CA GLY A 111 -3.96 3.53 18.79
C GLY A 111 -2.69 2.85 19.30
N GLU A 112 -2.63 1.53 19.36
CA GLU A 112 -1.43 0.76 19.73
C GLU A 112 -0.55 0.44 18.52
N VAL A 113 0.77 0.54 18.70
CA VAL A 113 1.78 0.28 17.67
C VAL A 113 2.35 -1.13 17.84
N TYR A 114 2.24 -1.94 16.79
CA TYR A 114 2.76 -3.30 16.72
C TYR A 114 3.92 -3.37 15.73
N VAL A 115 5.01 -4.04 16.11
CA VAL A 115 6.14 -4.29 15.22
C VAL A 115 5.90 -5.59 14.46
N LEU A 116 5.88 -5.53 13.14
CA LEU A 116 5.74 -6.71 12.29
C LEU A 116 7.12 -7.30 11.94
N GLU A 117 8.02 -6.46 11.39
CA GLU A 117 9.39 -6.87 11.12
C GLU A 117 10.34 -5.67 11.05
N ALA A 118 11.63 -5.94 11.24
CA ALA A 118 12.70 -4.96 11.06
C ALA A 118 13.76 -5.53 10.09
N ASN A 119 14.08 -4.75 9.08
CA ASN A 119 14.98 -5.11 8.00
C ASN A 119 16.21 -4.16 7.99
N PRO A 120 17.35 -4.50 8.65
CA PRO A 120 18.55 -3.67 8.64
C PRO A 120 19.28 -3.78 7.30
N ARG A 121 18.66 -3.31 6.24
CA ARG A 121 19.13 -3.30 4.86
C ARG A 121 18.37 -2.25 4.06
N SER A 122 18.82 -1.98 2.83
CA SER A 122 18.07 -1.16 1.89
C SER A 122 16.70 -1.79 1.59
N SER A 123 15.67 -0.95 1.57
CA SER A 123 14.32 -1.28 1.10
C SER A 123 14.10 -0.81 -0.33
N ARG A 124 13.07 -1.33 -1.00
CA ARG A 124 12.67 -0.84 -2.32
C ARG A 124 12.00 0.53 -2.25
N THR A 125 11.43 0.89 -1.11
CA THR A 125 10.78 2.17 -0.87
C THR A 125 11.74 3.36 -0.72
N VAL A 126 13.05 3.12 -0.53
CA VAL A 126 14.08 4.15 -0.41
C VAL A 126 14.05 5.21 -1.53
N PRO A 127 13.91 4.86 -2.82
CA PRO A 127 13.80 5.86 -3.88
C PRO A 127 12.50 6.68 -3.81
N PHE A 128 11.39 6.05 -3.43
CA PHE A 128 10.11 6.73 -3.23
C PHE A 128 10.18 7.72 -2.08
N VAL A 129 10.62 7.27 -0.90
CA VAL A 129 10.80 8.11 0.29
C VAL A 129 11.71 9.29 -0.01
N SER A 130 12.87 9.04 -0.63
CA SER A 130 13.83 10.10 -0.97
C SER A 130 13.24 11.16 -1.90
N LYS A 131 12.42 10.75 -2.87
CA LYS A 131 11.77 11.69 -3.80
C LYS A 131 10.61 12.43 -3.14
N ALA A 132 9.83 11.76 -2.29
CA ALA A 132 8.68 12.35 -1.60
C ALA A 132 9.13 13.39 -0.57
N THR A 133 10.10 13.05 0.27
CA THR A 133 10.57 13.91 1.37
C THR A 133 11.69 14.89 0.95
N GLY A 134 12.39 14.60 -0.15
CA GLY A 134 13.58 15.36 -0.56
C GLY A 134 14.82 15.05 0.27
N VAL A 135 14.76 14.04 1.16
CA VAL A 135 15.90 13.56 1.95
C VAL A 135 16.60 12.43 1.19
N PRO A 136 17.86 12.58 0.78
CA PRO A 136 18.56 11.57 -0.05
C PRO A 136 19.08 10.41 0.80
N ILE A 137 18.18 9.62 1.41
CA ILE A 137 18.50 8.64 2.44
C ILE A 137 19.52 7.59 2.00
N ALA A 138 19.52 7.14 0.75
CA ALA A 138 20.51 6.22 0.23
C ALA A 138 21.94 6.84 0.24
N LYS A 139 22.05 8.13 -0.11
CA LYS A 139 23.33 8.85 -0.07
C LYS A 139 23.82 9.06 1.37
N LEU A 140 22.90 9.40 2.28
CA LEU A 140 23.21 9.57 3.69
C LEU A 140 23.68 8.24 4.29
N ALA A 141 22.96 7.15 4.05
CA ALA A 141 23.36 5.83 4.50
C ALA A 141 24.74 5.40 3.99
N ALA A 142 25.06 5.68 2.73
CA ALA A 142 26.38 5.39 2.18
C ALA A 142 27.51 6.17 2.90
N LYS A 143 27.25 7.43 3.29
CA LYS A 143 28.19 8.24 4.05
C LYS A 143 28.36 7.69 5.47
N VAL A 144 27.26 7.38 6.15
CA VAL A 144 27.26 6.78 7.49
C VAL A 144 28.01 5.44 7.49
N MET A 145 27.75 4.58 6.51
CA MET A 145 28.48 3.32 6.35
C MET A 145 29.98 3.51 6.03
N ALA A 146 30.37 4.69 5.51
CA ALA A 146 31.75 5.06 5.30
C ALA A 146 32.43 5.68 6.54
N GLY A 147 31.66 5.91 7.61
CA GLY A 147 32.17 6.38 8.90
C GLY A 147 31.84 7.84 9.23
N ASP A 148 30.93 8.48 8.48
CA ASP A 148 30.41 9.80 8.86
C ASP A 148 29.33 9.61 9.95
N ASP A 149 29.32 10.50 10.95
CA ASP A 149 28.22 10.56 11.93
C ASP A 149 27.03 11.35 11.38
N ILE A 150 25.80 10.99 11.76
CA ILE A 150 24.58 11.70 11.32
C ILE A 150 24.61 13.17 11.74
N ASP A 151 25.22 13.48 12.90
CA ASP A 151 25.37 14.84 13.40
C ASP A 151 26.25 15.74 12.52
N ASP A 152 27.19 15.17 11.78
CA ASP A 152 28.07 15.88 10.86
C ASP A 152 27.43 16.07 9.47
N LEU A 153 26.28 15.42 9.23
CA LEU A 153 25.50 15.57 8.01
C LEU A 153 24.52 16.72 8.19
N ASP A 154 24.60 17.75 7.35
CA ASP A 154 23.65 18.86 7.34
C ASP A 154 22.30 18.38 6.78
N VAL A 155 21.53 17.65 7.61
CA VAL A 155 20.28 17.02 7.26
C VAL A 155 19.30 17.02 8.45
N GLU A 156 18.04 17.29 8.14
CA GLU A 156 16.92 17.23 9.08
C GLU A 156 15.83 16.33 8.52
N GLU A 157 15.05 15.72 9.40
CA GLU A 157 13.84 14.97 9.03
C GLU A 157 12.83 15.91 8.38
N GLN A 158 12.24 15.50 7.27
CA GLN A 158 11.33 16.33 6.48
C GLN A 158 9.97 15.66 6.31
N ILE A 159 8.90 16.44 6.44
CA ILE A 159 7.54 16.04 6.07
C ILE A 159 7.14 16.86 4.83
N PRO A 160 6.77 16.21 3.70
CA PRO A 160 6.30 16.94 2.53
C PRO A 160 4.94 17.59 2.82
N GLU A 161 4.70 18.78 2.27
CA GLU A 161 3.39 19.43 2.34
C GLU A 161 2.39 18.85 1.32
N GLN A 162 2.89 18.29 0.22
CA GLN A 162 2.09 17.58 -0.76
C GLN A 162 2.05 16.09 -0.43
N ILE A 163 0.95 15.44 -0.80
CA ILE A 163 0.81 14.00 -0.67
C ILE A 163 1.50 13.32 -1.86
N SER A 164 2.39 12.40 -1.56
CA SER A 164 3.00 11.50 -2.56
C SER A 164 2.45 10.10 -2.37
N VAL A 165 1.94 9.50 -3.44
CA VAL A 165 1.46 8.12 -3.46
C VAL A 165 2.41 7.28 -4.31
N LYS A 166 2.89 6.17 -3.73
CA LYS A 166 3.53 5.08 -4.45
C LYS A 166 2.44 4.10 -4.89
N GLU A 167 2.42 3.75 -6.16
CA GLU A 167 1.59 2.67 -6.69
C GLU A 167 2.47 1.60 -7.30
N VAL A 168 1.99 0.36 -7.35
CA VAL A 168 2.77 -0.79 -7.77
C VAL A 168 2.44 -1.23 -9.20
N VAL A 169 3.45 -1.76 -9.88
CA VAL A 169 3.27 -2.37 -11.20
C VAL A 169 3.15 -3.87 -11.05
N LEU A 170 1.96 -4.39 -11.34
CA LEU A 170 1.62 -5.81 -11.27
C LEU A 170 1.64 -6.40 -12.69
N PRO A 171 2.61 -7.30 -13.01
CA PRO A 171 2.81 -7.81 -14.36
C PRO A 171 1.92 -9.02 -14.68
N PHE A 172 0.66 -9.02 -14.23
CA PHE A 172 -0.25 -10.16 -14.42
C PHE A 172 -0.50 -10.49 -15.90
N ASP A 173 -0.42 -9.48 -16.78
CA ASP A 173 -0.49 -9.63 -18.23
C ASP A 173 0.65 -10.45 -18.84
N ARG A 174 1.75 -10.65 -18.09
CA ARG A 174 2.94 -11.41 -18.52
C ARG A 174 3.10 -12.73 -17.79
N LEU A 175 2.32 -12.97 -16.75
CA LEU A 175 2.41 -14.14 -15.87
C LEU A 175 1.10 -14.94 -15.94
N GLU A 176 0.94 -15.70 -17.03
CA GLU A 176 -0.25 -16.54 -17.23
C GLU A 176 -0.55 -17.43 -16.01
N GLY A 177 -1.81 -17.44 -15.58
CA GLY A 177 -2.30 -18.25 -14.46
C GLY A 177 -1.95 -17.72 -13.07
N SER A 178 -1.29 -16.55 -12.95
CA SER A 178 -1.12 -15.90 -11.65
C SER A 178 -2.45 -15.35 -11.14
N ASP A 179 -2.69 -15.48 -9.83
CA ASP A 179 -3.88 -14.95 -9.20
C ASP A 179 -3.81 -13.41 -9.16
N PRO A 180 -4.73 -12.68 -9.81
CA PRO A 180 -4.71 -11.22 -9.85
C PRO A 180 -5.15 -10.53 -8.55
N ARG A 181 -5.66 -11.30 -7.57
CA ARG A 181 -6.04 -10.75 -6.26
C ARG A 181 -4.81 -10.46 -5.43
N LEU A 182 -4.81 -9.33 -4.73
CA LEU A 182 -3.78 -9.01 -3.76
C LEU A 182 -3.88 -9.94 -2.53
N GLY A 183 -2.74 -10.20 -1.92
CA GLY A 183 -2.63 -11.11 -0.79
C GLY A 183 -1.25 -11.05 -0.14
N PRO A 184 -0.91 -12.00 0.76
CA PRO A 184 0.31 -11.95 1.56
C PRO A 184 1.60 -12.30 0.80
N GLU A 185 1.51 -12.65 -0.47
CA GLU A 185 2.66 -12.97 -1.32
C GLU A 185 2.89 -11.84 -2.33
N MET A 186 4.14 -11.37 -2.41
CA MET A 186 4.50 -10.30 -3.32
C MET A 186 4.45 -10.72 -4.79
N LYS A 187 3.81 -9.89 -5.62
CA LYS A 187 3.63 -10.09 -7.07
C LYS A 187 4.13 -8.92 -7.90
N SER A 188 4.32 -7.75 -7.30
CA SER A 188 4.77 -6.53 -7.98
C SER A 188 6.21 -6.64 -8.50
N THR A 189 6.50 -5.97 -9.62
CA THR A 189 7.82 -5.92 -10.26
C THR A 189 8.38 -4.52 -10.41
N GLY A 190 7.59 -3.51 -10.11
CA GLY A 190 7.97 -2.10 -10.20
C GLY A 190 7.06 -1.22 -9.38
N GLU A 191 7.44 0.04 -9.28
CA GLU A 191 6.67 1.06 -8.57
C GLU A 191 6.73 2.40 -9.32
N VAL A 192 5.70 3.19 -9.15
CA VAL A 192 5.56 4.53 -9.70
C VAL A 192 5.15 5.51 -8.60
N MET A 193 5.23 6.80 -8.85
CA MET A 193 4.85 7.81 -7.88
C MET A 193 3.99 8.89 -8.52
N GLY A 194 2.88 9.22 -7.85
CA GLY A 194 2.07 10.41 -8.08
C GLY A 194 2.21 11.38 -6.91
N THR A 195 2.20 12.69 -7.17
CA THR A 195 2.23 13.71 -6.12
C THR A 195 1.24 14.82 -6.45
N ALA A 196 0.46 15.25 -5.46
CA ALA A 196 -0.51 16.33 -5.58
C ALA A 196 -0.83 16.94 -4.20
N SER A 197 -1.66 17.98 -4.19
CA SER A 197 -2.17 18.61 -2.95
C SER A 197 -3.20 17.74 -2.22
N THR A 198 -3.90 16.86 -2.94
CA THR A 198 -4.89 15.93 -2.38
C THR A 198 -4.47 14.48 -2.62
N PHE A 199 -4.91 13.57 -1.73
CA PHE A 199 -4.65 12.14 -1.88
C PHE A 199 -5.28 11.60 -3.17
N GLY A 200 -6.54 11.92 -3.43
CA GLY A 200 -7.25 11.44 -4.61
C GLY A 200 -6.51 11.78 -5.92
N LYS A 201 -6.02 13.03 -6.04
CA LYS A 201 -5.24 13.45 -7.23
C LYS A 201 -3.86 12.81 -7.29
N ALA A 202 -3.19 12.61 -6.14
CA ALA A 202 -1.91 11.91 -6.08
C ALA A 202 -2.06 10.43 -6.47
N TYR A 203 -3.11 9.77 -5.98
CA TYR A 203 -3.44 8.39 -6.30
C TYR A 203 -3.79 8.23 -7.79
N GLU A 204 -4.62 9.12 -8.36
CA GLU A 204 -4.94 9.12 -9.80
C GLU A 204 -3.69 9.20 -10.67
N LYS A 205 -2.77 10.12 -10.33
CA LYS A 205 -1.47 10.25 -11.04
C LYS A 205 -0.63 8.98 -10.95
N ALA A 206 -0.55 8.39 -9.75
CA ALA A 206 0.19 7.15 -9.52
C ALA A 206 -0.44 5.99 -10.30
N GLN A 207 -1.76 5.82 -10.20
CA GLN A 207 -2.50 4.78 -10.91
C GLN A 207 -2.34 4.91 -12.44
N SER A 208 -2.43 6.12 -12.97
CA SER A 208 -2.21 6.38 -14.40
C SER A 208 -0.79 6.00 -14.85
N ALA A 209 0.20 6.22 -13.99
CA ALA A 209 1.59 5.90 -14.29
C ALA A 209 1.89 4.39 -14.29
N THR A 210 1.02 3.55 -13.72
CA THR A 210 1.10 2.08 -13.84
C THR A 210 0.72 1.57 -15.24
N GLY A 211 0.11 2.41 -16.06
CA GLY A 211 -0.47 2.05 -17.35
C GLY A 211 -1.92 1.54 -17.26
N LYS A 212 -2.54 1.63 -16.09
CA LYS A 212 -3.96 1.26 -15.83
C LYS A 212 -4.71 2.46 -15.24
N PRO A 213 -5.00 3.50 -16.06
CA PRO A 213 -5.69 4.68 -15.57
C PRO A 213 -7.10 4.33 -15.08
N ILE A 214 -7.59 5.08 -14.10
CA ILE A 214 -8.99 5.00 -13.68
C ILE A 214 -9.84 5.65 -14.78
N PRO A 215 -10.81 4.95 -15.38
CA PRO A 215 -11.68 5.52 -16.41
C PRO A 215 -12.45 6.73 -15.88
N THR A 216 -12.71 7.71 -16.72
CA THR A 216 -13.43 8.93 -16.30
C THR A 216 -14.97 8.77 -16.31
N GLY A 217 -15.46 7.66 -16.79
CA GLY A 217 -16.86 7.29 -16.86
C GLY A 217 -17.01 5.99 -17.65
N GLY A 218 -18.21 5.63 -18.01
CA GLY A 218 -18.54 4.39 -18.71
C GLY A 218 -19.29 3.42 -17.81
N THR A 219 -19.07 2.13 -18.00
CA THR A 219 -19.80 1.07 -17.30
C THR A 219 -18.92 0.41 -16.25
N ALA A 220 -19.43 0.28 -15.01
CA ALA A 220 -18.71 -0.38 -13.94
C ALA A 220 -19.49 -1.54 -13.32
N VAL A 221 -18.74 -2.53 -12.81
CA VAL A 221 -19.25 -3.62 -11.98
C VAL A 221 -18.72 -3.45 -10.57
N VAL A 222 -19.62 -3.35 -9.60
CA VAL A 222 -19.29 -3.31 -8.17
C VAL A 222 -19.85 -4.58 -7.52
N ASP A 223 -19.00 -5.60 -7.38
CA ASP A 223 -19.32 -6.91 -6.81
C ASP A 223 -18.70 -7.02 -5.41
N LEU A 224 -19.51 -6.86 -4.40
CA LEU A 224 -19.15 -6.91 -2.98
C LEU A 224 -19.43 -8.28 -2.34
N SER A 225 -19.58 -9.34 -3.14
CA SER A 225 -19.96 -10.68 -2.66
C SER A 225 -18.87 -11.43 -1.91
N ALA A 226 -17.61 -10.95 -1.93
CA ALA A 226 -16.50 -11.56 -1.22
C ALA A 226 -16.38 -11.05 0.23
N ASP A 227 -15.99 -11.92 1.15
CA ASP A 227 -15.85 -11.64 2.60
C ASP A 227 -14.93 -10.44 2.93
N GLU A 228 -14.02 -10.09 2.03
CA GLU A 228 -13.07 -8.98 2.21
C GLU A 228 -13.64 -7.61 1.81
N PHE A 229 -14.83 -7.59 1.21
CA PHE A 229 -15.60 -6.37 1.02
C PHE A 229 -16.65 -6.21 2.13
N PRO A 230 -17.06 -4.97 2.43
CA PRO A 230 -18.20 -4.77 3.31
C PRO A 230 -19.47 -5.31 2.66
N ASP A 231 -20.38 -5.86 3.46
CA ASP A 231 -21.69 -6.27 2.95
C ASP A 231 -22.38 -5.09 2.27
N ALA A 232 -23.05 -5.34 1.14
CA ALA A 232 -23.70 -4.31 0.34
C ALA A 232 -24.75 -3.49 1.11
N ASP A 233 -25.38 -4.09 2.12
CA ASP A 233 -26.39 -3.46 2.97
C ASP A 233 -25.77 -2.60 4.12
N THR A 234 -24.45 -2.62 4.31
CA THR A 234 -23.77 -1.79 5.29
C THR A 234 -23.53 -0.38 4.75
N GLU A 235 -23.31 0.59 5.66
CA GLU A 235 -22.95 1.95 5.30
C GLU A 235 -21.73 2.00 4.35
N ALA A 236 -20.70 1.21 4.62
CA ALA A 236 -19.50 1.14 3.81
C ALA A 236 -19.74 0.52 2.42
N GLY A 237 -20.59 -0.51 2.32
CA GLY A 237 -20.98 -1.11 1.04
C GLY A 237 -21.83 -0.16 0.19
N GLN A 238 -22.78 0.53 0.82
CA GLN A 238 -23.60 1.55 0.18
C GLN A 238 -22.74 2.73 -0.29
N GLU A 239 -21.81 3.23 0.53
CA GLU A 239 -20.86 4.30 0.15
C GLU A 239 -20.11 3.96 -1.14
N LEU A 240 -19.63 2.72 -1.28
CA LEU A 240 -18.97 2.29 -2.51
C LEU A 240 -19.92 2.26 -3.70
N THR A 241 -21.05 1.59 -3.57
CA THR A 241 -21.99 1.40 -4.68
C THR A 241 -22.54 2.73 -5.15
N GLU A 242 -23.04 3.56 -4.23
CA GLU A 242 -23.59 4.89 -4.55
C GLU A 242 -22.48 5.81 -5.08
N GLY A 243 -21.27 5.77 -4.49
CA GLY A 243 -20.15 6.58 -4.92
C GLY A 243 -19.69 6.25 -6.35
N PHE A 244 -19.61 4.98 -6.73
CA PHE A 244 -19.30 4.62 -8.12
C PHE A 244 -20.44 4.99 -9.07
N ALA A 245 -21.70 4.91 -8.64
CA ALA A 245 -22.86 5.32 -9.43
C ALA A 245 -22.89 6.82 -9.75
N GLU A 246 -22.15 7.66 -8.99
CA GLU A 246 -21.97 9.08 -9.32
C GLU A 246 -21.23 9.28 -10.67
N PHE A 247 -20.40 8.33 -11.09
CA PHE A 247 -19.48 8.46 -12.23
C PHE A 247 -19.66 7.44 -13.32
N TYR A 248 -20.32 6.29 -13.02
CA TYR A 248 -20.44 5.14 -13.92
C TYR A 248 -21.87 4.60 -13.97
N ASP A 249 -22.22 4.03 -15.10
CA ASP A 249 -23.41 3.21 -15.23
C ASP A 249 -23.13 1.84 -14.59
N LEU A 250 -23.73 1.55 -13.43
CA LEU A 250 -23.53 0.28 -12.75
C LEU A 250 -24.36 -0.82 -13.40
N ILE A 251 -23.72 -1.95 -13.68
CA ILE A 251 -24.37 -3.15 -14.21
C ILE A 251 -24.13 -4.35 -13.30
N GLU A 252 -25.11 -5.23 -13.24
CA GLU A 252 -25.05 -6.51 -12.56
C GLU A 252 -25.19 -7.66 -13.55
N PHE A 253 -24.66 -8.83 -13.21
CA PHE A 253 -24.73 -10.01 -14.04
C PHE A 253 -25.31 -11.20 -13.26
N ASP A 254 -26.24 -11.91 -13.90
CA ASP A 254 -26.87 -13.10 -13.31
C ASP A 254 -25.92 -14.31 -13.16
N SER A 255 -24.77 -14.29 -13.82
CA SER A 255 -23.77 -15.35 -13.75
C SER A 255 -22.36 -14.85 -14.04
N GLY A 256 -21.36 -15.54 -13.48
CA GLY A 256 -19.95 -15.26 -13.76
C GLY A 256 -19.58 -15.45 -15.24
N GLU A 257 -20.29 -16.30 -15.99
CA GLU A 257 -20.06 -16.46 -17.43
C GLU A 257 -20.53 -15.23 -18.20
N ALA A 258 -21.71 -14.69 -17.91
CA ALA A 258 -22.23 -13.47 -18.52
C ALA A 258 -21.31 -12.27 -18.22
N PHE A 259 -20.78 -12.19 -16.99
CA PHE A 259 -19.83 -11.17 -16.60
C PHE A 259 -18.53 -11.24 -17.43
N ARG A 260 -17.91 -12.42 -17.54
CA ARG A 260 -16.69 -12.59 -18.35
C ARG A 260 -16.92 -12.29 -19.83
N GLU A 261 -18.07 -12.68 -20.37
CA GLU A 261 -18.43 -12.37 -21.74
C GLU A 261 -18.59 -10.85 -21.98
N ALA A 262 -19.19 -10.12 -21.06
CA ALA A 262 -19.30 -8.67 -21.13
C ALA A 262 -17.94 -7.98 -21.11
N ILE A 263 -17.00 -8.44 -20.26
CA ILE A 263 -15.62 -7.94 -20.25
C ILE A 263 -14.98 -8.16 -21.64
N ARG A 264 -15.05 -9.37 -22.21
CA ARG A 264 -14.48 -9.68 -23.54
C ARG A 264 -15.10 -8.87 -24.67
N ARG A 265 -16.35 -8.44 -24.53
CA ARG A 265 -17.01 -7.57 -25.52
C ARG A 265 -16.71 -6.10 -25.35
N GLY A 266 -15.93 -5.71 -24.34
CA GLY A 266 -15.63 -4.33 -24.03
C GLY A 266 -16.84 -3.53 -23.51
N GLU A 267 -17.77 -4.21 -22.84
CA GLU A 267 -18.97 -3.60 -22.24
C GLU A 267 -18.74 -3.14 -20.81
N VAL A 268 -17.54 -3.39 -20.25
CA VAL A 268 -17.15 -3.04 -18.87
C VAL A 268 -15.84 -2.25 -18.88
N ASP A 269 -15.86 -1.06 -18.32
CA ASP A 269 -14.71 -0.17 -18.25
C ASP A 269 -13.96 -0.27 -16.92
N LEU A 270 -14.66 -0.60 -15.81
CA LEU A 270 -14.09 -0.68 -14.48
C LEU A 270 -14.72 -1.82 -13.67
N ILE A 271 -13.91 -2.48 -12.86
CA ILE A 271 -14.33 -3.59 -11.99
C ILE A 271 -13.88 -3.37 -10.56
N VAL A 272 -14.80 -3.50 -9.62
CA VAL A 272 -14.56 -3.67 -8.18
C VAL A 272 -15.05 -5.07 -7.82
N SER A 273 -14.14 -6.02 -7.61
CA SER A 273 -14.50 -7.41 -7.33
C SER A 273 -13.31 -8.22 -6.83
N ARG A 274 -13.57 -9.32 -6.11
CA ARG A 274 -12.58 -10.38 -5.81
C ARG A 274 -12.86 -11.68 -6.54
N ASN A 275 -13.79 -11.68 -7.49
CA ASN A 275 -14.04 -12.86 -8.32
C ASN A 275 -12.82 -13.14 -9.22
N ARG A 276 -12.07 -14.18 -8.88
CA ARG A 276 -10.83 -14.54 -9.56
C ARG A 276 -11.00 -14.69 -11.07
N ASP A 277 -12.01 -15.44 -11.49
CA ASP A 277 -12.22 -15.76 -12.90
C ASP A 277 -12.55 -14.49 -13.72
N ALA A 278 -13.29 -13.54 -13.13
CA ALA A 278 -13.57 -12.25 -13.75
C ALA A 278 -12.31 -11.36 -13.82
N LEU A 279 -11.51 -11.35 -12.76
CA LEU A 279 -10.26 -10.59 -12.74
C LEU A 279 -9.20 -11.14 -13.69
N GLU A 280 -9.12 -12.46 -13.90
CA GLU A 280 -8.26 -13.06 -14.92
C GLU A 280 -8.63 -12.55 -16.33
N VAL A 281 -9.92 -12.50 -16.66
CA VAL A 281 -10.38 -11.92 -17.94
C VAL A 281 -10.13 -10.42 -18.00
N ALA A 282 -10.32 -9.68 -16.90
CA ALA A 282 -10.00 -8.26 -16.84
C ALA A 282 -8.51 -7.98 -17.12
N VAL A 283 -7.61 -8.84 -16.64
CA VAL A 283 -6.16 -8.75 -16.94
C VAL A 283 -5.90 -9.00 -18.43
N GLU A 284 -6.53 -10.03 -19.04
CA GLU A 284 -6.40 -10.35 -20.45
C GLU A 284 -6.86 -9.19 -21.34
N GLU A 285 -8.02 -8.62 -21.04
CA GLU A 285 -8.66 -7.53 -21.79
C GLU A 285 -8.19 -6.12 -21.38
N LYS A 286 -7.28 -6.04 -20.39
CA LYS A 286 -6.71 -4.79 -19.84
C LYS A 286 -7.76 -3.84 -19.25
N VAL A 287 -8.82 -4.36 -18.68
CA VAL A 287 -9.81 -3.60 -17.94
C VAL A 287 -9.25 -3.24 -16.56
N THR A 288 -9.40 -1.99 -16.14
CA THR A 288 -8.98 -1.52 -14.81
C THR A 288 -9.85 -2.16 -13.74
N TYR A 289 -9.22 -2.70 -12.70
CA TYR A 289 -9.94 -3.33 -11.59
C TYR A 289 -9.30 -3.02 -10.23
N PHE A 290 -10.13 -3.10 -9.19
CA PHE A 290 -9.75 -2.97 -7.79
C PHE A 290 -10.24 -4.21 -7.03
N SER A 291 -9.31 -4.90 -6.38
CA SER A 291 -9.60 -6.18 -5.71
C SER A 291 -9.62 -6.09 -4.20
N THR A 292 -9.53 -4.88 -3.63
CA THR A 292 -9.65 -4.62 -2.19
C THR A 292 -10.62 -3.48 -1.93
N HIS A 293 -11.27 -3.48 -0.76
CA HIS A 293 -12.11 -2.37 -0.32
C HIS A 293 -11.33 -1.05 -0.29
N ALA A 294 -10.12 -1.08 0.24
CA ALA A 294 -9.29 0.10 0.38
C ALA A 294 -8.87 0.70 -0.98
N SER A 295 -8.44 -0.14 -1.94
CA SER A 295 -8.11 0.35 -3.29
C SER A 295 -9.34 0.87 -4.04
N ALA A 296 -10.52 0.26 -3.85
CA ALA A 296 -11.77 0.76 -4.43
C ALA A 296 -12.14 2.14 -3.86
N ARG A 297 -12.03 2.35 -2.54
CA ARG A 297 -12.23 3.66 -1.92
C ARG A 297 -11.24 4.70 -2.42
N ALA A 298 -9.96 4.33 -2.55
CA ALA A 298 -8.92 5.21 -3.09
C ALA A 298 -9.24 5.62 -4.55
N ALA A 299 -9.72 4.68 -5.36
CA ALA A 299 -10.15 4.96 -6.73
C ALA A 299 -11.37 5.90 -6.78
N LEU A 300 -12.34 5.72 -5.89
CA LEU A 300 -13.48 6.62 -5.78
C LEU A 300 -13.06 8.03 -5.36
N GLU A 301 -12.17 8.16 -4.37
CA GLU A 301 -11.60 9.44 -3.98
C GLU A 301 -10.83 10.10 -5.14
N ALA A 302 -10.08 9.31 -5.90
CA ALA A 302 -9.41 9.80 -7.10
C ALA A 302 -10.40 10.35 -8.15
N ARG A 303 -11.52 9.66 -8.36
CA ARG A 303 -12.57 10.15 -9.28
C ARG A 303 -13.19 11.47 -8.82
N ARG A 304 -13.44 11.64 -7.54
CA ARG A 304 -13.95 12.89 -6.96
C ARG A 304 -12.99 14.07 -7.12
N HIS A 305 -11.67 13.80 -7.24
CA HIS A 305 -10.62 14.80 -7.43
C HIS A 305 -10.07 14.87 -8.88
N HIS A 306 -10.76 14.23 -9.84
CA HIS A 306 -10.28 14.16 -11.23
C HIS A 306 -10.10 15.55 -11.86
N ASP A 307 -11.05 16.45 -11.63
CA ASP A 307 -11.07 17.79 -12.21
C ASP A 307 -10.19 18.80 -11.48
N ASP A 308 -9.50 18.38 -10.38
CA ASP A 308 -8.54 19.22 -9.69
C ASP A 308 -7.37 19.58 -10.61
N ASP A 309 -6.81 20.77 -10.45
CA ASP A 309 -5.67 21.24 -11.22
C ASP A 309 -4.46 20.29 -11.13
N ILE A 310 -3.80 20.09 -12.25
CA ILE A 310 -2.56 19.33 -12.31
C ILE A 310 -1.37 20.24 -12.02
N ASP A 311 -0.85 20.17 -10.80
CA ASP A 311 0.41 20.79 -10.46
C ASP A 311 1.59 19.97 -10.98
N VAL A 312 2.54 20.64 -11.63
CA VAL A 312 3.82 20.07 -12.04
C VAL A 312 4.93 20.82 -11.33
N VAL A 313 5.51 20.16 -10.34
CA VAL A 313 6.61 20.74 -9.53
C VAL A 313 7.85 19.84 -9.68
N ALA A 314 9.02 20.46 -9.85
CA ALA A 314 10.27 19.70 -9.86
C ALA A 314 10.46 18.96 -8.52
N VAL A 315 11.00 17.74 -8.57
CA VAL A 315 11.22 16.93 -7.35
C VAL A 315 12.06 17.66 -6.30
N THR A 316 13.00 18.50 -6.75
CA THR A 316 13.88 19.31 -5.88
C THR A 316 13.19 20.51 -5.25
N ASP A 317 12.09 20.97 -5.84
CA ASP A 317 11.43 22.25 -5.49
C ASP A 317 10.12 22.03 -4.73
N ARG A 318 9.85 20.79 -4.31
CA ARG A 318 8.64 20.45 -3.57
C ARG A 318 8.63 21.13 -2.20
N PRO A 319 7.49 21.72 -1.79
CA PRO A 319 7.35 22.30 -0.46
C PRO A 319 7.42 21.20 0.60
N LYS A 320 8.16 21.47 1.67
CA LYS A 320 8.37 20.57 2.81
C LYS A 320 8.65 21.37 4.07
N ARG A 321 8.35 20.76 5.21
CA ARG A 321 8.64 21.31 6.54
C ARG A 321 9.54 20.38 7.32
N VAL A 322 10.32 20.93 8.24
CA VAL A 322 11.05 20.12 9.23
C VAL A 322 10.04 19.36 10.08
N ALA A 323 10.28 18.07 10.30
CA ALA A 323 9.39 17.22 11.06
C ALA A 323 9.39 17.63 12.54
N GLU A 324 8.20 17.87 13.07
CA GLU A 324 7.97 18.10 14.49
C GLU A 324 7.17 16.92 15.05
N TRP A 325 7.89 15.87 15.48
CA TRP A 325 7.26 14.66 16.00
C TRP A 325 6.79 14.84 17.45
N GLY A 326 5.49 14.63 17.71
CA GLY A 326 4.96 14.42 19.05
C GLY A 326 5.18 15.58 20.03
N ARG A 327 4.85 16.83 19.67
CA ARG A 327 4.79 17.95 20.63
C ARG A 327 3.47 18.00 21.35
#